data_3678221633e1a2f1430f216eb99645aa
#
_entry.id   3678221633e1a2f1430f216eb99645aa
#
_cell.length_a   1.000
_cell.length_b   1.000
_cell.length_c   1.000
_cell.angle_alpha   90.00
_cell.angle_beta   90.00
_cell.angle_gamma   90.00
#
_symmetry.space_group_name_H-M   'P 1'
#
loop_
_entity.id
_entity.type
_entity.pdbx_description
1 polymer ?
#
loop_
_entity_poly.entity_id
_entity_poly.type
_entity_poly.pdbx_seq_one_letter_code
_entity_poly.pdbx_strand_id
1 'polypeptide(L)'
;HALHDVGQAAANLALQAAALGLQVHQMAGILPYKARELFSIPEGYEPVAGIAIGYPGDASSLPDQLRERENAPRERKPLKSFVFAGKWGETSPVVK
;
A
#
# COMPACT_ATOMS: atom_id res chain seq x y z
N HIS A 1 -13.64 4.49 -13.66
CA HIS A 1 -12.17 4.60 -13.47
C HIS A 1 -11.76 5.07 -12.07
N ALA A 2 -12.71 5.42 -11.19
CA ALA A 2 -12.43 6.03 -9.88
C ALA A 2 -11.41 5.26 -9.03
N LEU A 3 -11.53 3.93 -8.92
CA LEU A 3 -10.56 3.12 -8.15
C LEU A 3 -9.15 3.16 -8.73
N HIS A 4 -9.04 3.20 -10.07
CA HIS A 4 -7.75 3.31 -10.75
C HIS A 4 -7.12 4.69 -10.48
N ASP A 5 -7.88 5.75 -10.56
CA ASP A 5 -7.42 7.13 -10.35
C ASP A 5 -7.00 7.35 -8.87
N VAL A 6 -7.78 6.83 -7.93
CA VAL A 6 -7.45 6.86 -6.50
C VAL A 6 -6.16 6.07 -6.21
N GLY A 7 -5.97 4.91 -6.85
CA GLY A 7 -4.74 4.13 -6.73
C GLY A 7 -3.51 4.90 -7.20
N GLN A 8 -3.59 5.60 -8.33
CA GLN A 8 -2.50 6.45 -8.84
C GLN A 8 -2.23 7.63 -7.90
N ALA A 9 -3.27 8.30 -7.41
CA ALA A 9 -3.12 9.40 -6.46
C ALA A 9 -2.44 8.92 -5.16
N ALA A 10 -2.83 7.77 -4.62
CA ALA A 10 -2.21 7.17 -3.44
C ALA A 10 -0.74 6.79 -3.67
N ALA A 11 -0.39 6.28 -4.85
CA ALA A 11 0.99 5.98 -5.21
C ALA A 11 1.86 7.25 -5.28
N ASN A 12 1.37 8.30 -5.93
CA ASN A 12 2.07 9.59 -6.02
C ASN A 12 2.24 10.23 -4.64
N LEU A 13 1.21 10.17 -3.78
CA LEU A 13 1.27 10.64 -2.40
C LEU A 13 2.38 9.90 -1.63
N ALA A 14 2.45 8.57 -1.75
CA ALA A 14 3.47 7.77 -1.08
C ALA A 14 4.89 8.11 -1.54
N LEU A 15 5.10 8.34 -2.85
CA LEU A 15 6.38 8.76 -3.40
C LEU A 15 6.79 10.15 -2.89
N GLN A 16 5.86 11.10 -2.87
CA GLN A 16 6.11 12.44 -2.36
C GLN A 16 6.41 12.42 -0.85
N ALA A 17 5.66 11.64 -0.08
CA ALA A 17 5.91 11.47 1.36
C ALA A 17 7.32 10.91 1.61
N ALA A 18 7.74 9.89 0.85
CA ALA A 18 9.09 9.32 0.94
C ALA A 18 10.17 10.36 0.62
N ALA A 19 9.96 11.21 -0.39
CA ALA A 19 10.89 12.30 -0.74
C ALA A 19 11.02 13.35 0.39
N LEU A 20 9.99 13.48 1.23
CA LEU A 20 9.98 14.36 2.41
C LEU A 20 10.47 13.66 3.70
N GLY A 21 10.99 12.44 3.62
CA GLY A 21 11.47 11.67 4.76
C GLY A 21 10.36 11.04 5.62
N LEU A 22 9.13 11.01 5.11
CA LEU A 22 7.99 10.37 5.76
C LEU A 22 7.86 8.91 5.31
N GLN A 23 7.26 8.09 6.15
CA GLN A 23 6.84 6.73 5.82
C GLN A 23 5.34 6.67 5.62
N VAL A 24 4.91 5.76 4.74
CA VAL A 24 3.50 5.57 4.38
C VAL A 24 3.12 4.10 4.52
N HIS A 25 2.03 3.86 5.24
CA HIS A 25 1.43 2.53 5.34
C HIS A 25 0.00 2.57 4.79
N GLN A 26 -0.22 1.86 3.68
CA GLN A 26 -1.54 1.70 3.07
C GLN A 26 -2.19 0.42 3.59
N MET A 27 -3.43 0.52 4.06
CA MET A 27 -4.16 -0.56 4.72
C MET A 27 -5.52 -0.78 4.06
N ALA A 28 -5.78 -2.00 3.59
CA ALA A 28 -7.09 -2.43 3.10
C ALA A 28 -7.99 -2.95 4.25
N GLY A 29 -7.42 -3.28 5.40
CA GLY A 29 -8.13 -3.82 6.56
C GLY A 29 -8.89 -2.78 7.39
N ILE A 30 -9.47 -1.77 6.75
CA ILE A 30 -10.37 -0.80 7.38
C ILE A 30 -11.78 -1.35 7.52
N LEU A 31 -12.61 -0.68 8.32
CA LEU A 31 -14.04 -0.95 8.45
C LEU A 31 -14.83 0.13 7.69
N PRO A 32 -15.22 -0.09 6.42
CA PRO A 32 -15.82 0.94 5.58
C PRO A 32 -17.08 1.57 6.17
N TYR A 33 -17.93 0.77 6.82
CA TYR A 33 -19.14 1.25 7.46
C TYR A 33 -18.84 2.23 8.62
N LYS A 34 -17.79 1.94 9.44
CA LYS A 34 -17.37 2.85 10.51
C LYS A 34 -16.74 4.13 9.95
N ALA A 35 -15.97 4.03 8.87
CA ALA A 35 -15.44 5.21 8.21
C ALA A 35 -16.57 6.10 7.68
N ARG A 36 -17.60 5.52 7.07
CA ARG A 36 -18.80 6.27 6.64
C ARG A 36 -19.46 7.00 7.78
N GLU A 37 -19.69 6.32 8.89
CA GLU A 37 -20.33 6.91 10.09
C GLU A 37 -19.47 8.05 10.65
N LEU A 38 -18.19 7.80 10.94
CA LEU A 38 -17.30 8.75 11.60
C LEU A 38 -17.02 10.00 10.77
N PHE A 39 -16.88 9.85 9.45
CA PHE A 39 -16.51 10.94 8.55
C PHE A 39 -17.70 11.46 7.73
N SER A 40 -18.92 11.01 8.03
CA SER A 40 -20.14 11.42 7.33
C SER A 40 -20.02 11.28 5.80
N ILE A 41 -19.42 10.17 5.34
CA ILE A 41 -19.18 9.91 3.92
C ILE A 41 -20.53 9.63 3.25
N PRO A 42 -20.94 10.42 2.24
CA PRO A 42 -22.25 10.26 1.62
C PRO A 42 -22.35 8.98 0.79
N GLU A 43 -23.58 8.57 0.51
CA GLU A 43 -23.86 7.47 -0.40
C GLU A 43 -23.24 7.74 -1.80
N GLY A 44 -22.76 6.69 -2.47
CA GLY A 44 -22.06 6.79 -3.75
C GLY A 44 -20.53 6.95 -3.64
N TYR A 45 -20.00 7.18 -2.44
CA TYR A 45 -18.56 7.16 -2.19
C TYR A 45 -18.16 5.94 -1.35
N GLU A 46 -17.03 5.32 -1.67
CA GLU A 46 -16.56 4.13 -1.00
C GLU A 46 -15.17 4.35 -0.35
N PRO A 47 -15.05 4.15 0.97
CA PRO A 47 -13.75 4.07 1.63
C PRO A 47 -13.02 2.80 1.20
N VAL A 48 -11.93 2.93 0.43
CA VAL A 48 -11.20 1.79 -0.14
C VAL A 48 -10.03 1.36 0.73
N ALA A 49 -9.28 2.32 1.26
CA ALA A 49 -8.09 2.09 2.06
C ALA A 49 -7.89 3.21 3.08
N GLY A 50 -7.26 2.86 4.19
CA GLY A 50 -6.68 3.82 5.11
C GLY A 50 -5.22 4.06 4.77
N ILE A 51 -4.75 5.29 4.91
CA ILE A 51 -3.34 5.63 4.69
C ILE A 51 -2.81 6.32 5.95
N ALA A 52 -1.85 5.68 6.62
CA ALA A 52 -1.10 6.29 7.70
C ALA A 52 0.18 6.92 7.14
N ILE A 53 0.45 8.16 7.53
CA ILE A 53 1.65 8.90 7.11
C ILE A 53 2.30 9.49 8.35
N GLY A 54 3.61 9.33 8.51
CA GLY A 54 4.33 9.86 9.66
C GLY A 54 5.83 9.72 9.53
N TYR A 55 6.55 10.31 10.47
CA TYR A 55 7.98 10.08 10.59
C TYR A 55 8.26 8.67 11.12
N PRO A 56 9.39 8.04 10.70
CA PRO A 56 9.78 6.74 11.24
C PRO A 56 10.00 6.82 12.75
N GLY A 57 9.41 5.87 13.46
CA GLY A 57 9.62 5.69 14.89
C GLY A 57 10.62 4.57 15.18
N ASP A 58 10.90 4.36 16.47
CA ASP A 58 11.74 3.26 16.90
C ASP A 58 10.93 1.95 16.99
N ALA A 59 11.33 0.95 16.21
CA ALA A 59 10.69 -0.35 16.21
C ALA A 59 10.76 -1.06 17.57
N SER A 60 11.72 -0.70 18.45
CA SER A 60 11.82 -1.25 19.80
C SER A 60 10.62 -0.90 20.69
N SER A 61 9.90 0.16 20.37
CA SER A 61 8.67 0.57 21.08
C SER A 61 7.44 -0.28 20.73
N LEU A 62 7.53 -1.11 19.69
CA LEU A 62 6.43 -1.96 19.26
C LEU A 62 6.32 -3.24 20.12
N PRO A 63 5.09 -3.77 20.31
CA PRO A 63 4.91 -5.13 20.82
C PRO A 63 5.72 -6.15 20.00
N ASP A 64 6.19 -7.21 20.66
CA ASP A 64 7.13 -8.19 20.07
C ASP A 64 6.72 -8.69 18.68
N GLN A 65 5.46 -9.09 18.52
CA GLN A 65 4.96 -9.58 17.25
C GLN A 65 5.00 -8.52 16.11
N LEU A 66 4.74 -7.26 16.43
CA LEU A 66 4.81 -6.17 15.44
C LEU A 66 6.26 -5.80 15.15
N ARG A 67 7.13 -5.81 16.16
CA ARG A 67 8.57 -5.56 16.01
C ARG A 67 9.23 -6.61 15.12
N GLU A 68 8.90 -7.89 15.31
CA GLU A 68 9.39 -8.97 14.44
C GLU A 68 8.98 -8.77 12.98
N ARG A 69 7.73 -8.38 12.73
CA ARG A 69 7.23 -8.10 11.39
C ARG A 69 7.88 -6.87 10.76
N GLU A 70 8.14 -5.83 11.55
CA GLU A 70 8.79 -4.60 11.09
C GLU A 70 10.24 -4.86 10.67
N ASN A 71 10.96 -5.70 11.42
CA ASN A 71 12.35 -6.06 11.16
C ASN A 71 12.53 -7.24 10.21
N ALA A 72 11.45 -7.86 9.74
CA ALA A 72 11.52 -9.00 8.84
C ALA A 72 12.17 -8.63 7.49
N PRO A 73 12.98 -9.52 6.91
CA PRO A 73 13.56 -9.31 5.58
C PRO A 73 12.46 -9.05 4.55
N ARG A 74 12.68 -8.05 3.72
CA ARG A 74 11.72 -7.69 2.67
C ARG A 74 11.86 -8.61 1.47
N GLU A 75 10.90 -9.49 1.28
CA GLU A 75 10.83 -10.36 0.11
C GLU A 75 10.03 -9.75 -1.04
N ARG A 76 10.41 -10.08 -2.26
CA ARG A 76 9.71 -9.72 -3.49
C ARG A 76 9.58 -10.94 -4.38
N LYS A 77 8.43 -11.05 -5.04
CA LYS A 77 8.23 -12.09 -6.06
C LYS A 77 9.24 -11.89 -7.20
N PRO A 78 9.82 -12.98 -7.73
CA PRO A 78 10.66 -12.87 -8.93
C PRO A 78 9.89 -12.24 -10.09
N LEU A 79 10.50 -11.30 -10.81
CA LEU A 79 9.83 -10.61 -11.92
C LEU A 79 9.25 -11.58 -12.95
N LYS A 80 9.95 -12.67 -13.24
CA LYS A 80 9.51 -13.74 -14.17
C LYS A 80 8.16 -14.37 -13.79
N SER A 81 7.70 -14.23 -12.55
CA SER A 81 6.43 -14.78 -12.09
C SER A 81 5.22 -13.88 -12.38
N PHE A 82 5.43 -12.63 -12.82
CA PHE A 82 4.33 -11.68 -13.05
C PHE A 82 4.60 -10.67 -14.18
N VAL A 83 5.77 -10.72 -14.83
CA VAL A 83 6.08 -9.85 -15.98
C VAL A 83 6.06 -10.71 -17.24
N PHE A 84 5.03 -10.54 -18.03
CA PHE A 84 4.76 -11.33 -19.23
C PHE A 84 4.81 -10.45 -20.48
N ALA A 85 5.07 -11.05 -21.65
CA ALA A 85 5.04 -10.38 -22.94
C ALA A 85 4.38 -11.29 -23.98
N GLY A 86 3.57 -10.69 -24.86
CA GLY A 86 2.83 -11.39 -25.89
C GLY A 86 1.57 -12.05 -25.35
N LYS A 87 1.70 -13.08 -24.52
CA LYS A 87 0.57 -13.80 -23.91
C LYS A 87 0.73 -13.90 -22.40
N TRP A 88 -0.39 -14.09 -21.72
CA TRP A 88 -0.39 -14.36 -20.28
C TRP A 88 0.38 -15.66 -19.97
N GLY A 89 1.29 -15.60 -19.00
CA GLY A 89 2.12 -16.73 -18.59
C GLY A 89 3.43 -16.89 -19.37
N GLU A 90 3.63 -16.18 -20.48
CA GLU A 90 4.89 -16.15 -21.20
C GLU A 90 5.79 -15.09 -20.60
N THR A 91 6.86 -15.52 -19.92
CA THR A 91 7.82 -14.59 -19.30
C THR A 91 8.41 -13.63 -20.33
N SER A 92 8.40 -12.34 -20.01
CA SER A 92 8.98 -11.32 -20.88
C SER A 92 10.49 -11.55 -21.09
N PRO A 93 11.02 -11.45 -22.32
CA PRO A 93 12.44 -11.66 -22.60
C PRO A 93 13.36 -10.61 -21.97
N VAL A 94 12.81 -9.48 -21.50
CA VAL A 94 13.60 -8.44 -20.80
C VAL A 94 13.81 -8.76 -19.32
N VAL A 95 13.12 -9.78 -18.79
CA VAL A 95 13.27 -10.23 -17.40
C VAL A 95 14.36 -11.30 -17.35
N LYS A 96 15.43 -11.00 -16.63
CA LYS A 96 16.55 -11.91 -16.37
C LYS A 96 16.36 -12.68 -15.07
#